data_b91b02f5049b97e542ccf74d1bd0c250
#
_entry.id   b91b02f5049b97e542ccf74d1bd0c250
#
_cell.length_a   1.000
_cell.length_b   1.000
_cell.length_c   1.000
_cell.angle_alpha   90.00
_cell.angle_beta   90.00
_cell.angle_gamma   90.00
#
_symmetry.space_group_name_H-M   'P 1'
#
loop_
_entity.id
_entity.type
_entity.pdbx_description
1 polymer ?
#
loop_
_entity_poly.entity_id
_entity_poly.type
_entity_poly.pdbx_seq_one_letter_code
_entity_poly.pdbx_strand_id
1 'polypeptide(L)'
;MNFRRYMIVTTALLLGGFTVAQADDVSMASGSVHFSTPSNWVGIMQVDGDPEVRVFQVPDPSPSASTTLARVSVTVKQVTNLQDFNDYVGGAVAKAKQLKDYQPGQSRSSDQNSFVYTASESGTPYTYIERYWFHDGHAIQLRCARPSASEAGQQWAATFDKGCSSIASTLGT
;
A
#
# COMPACT_ATOMS: atom_id res chain seq x y z
N MET A 1 -15.67 -18.48 73.20
CA MET A 1 -15.03 -19.14 72.06
C MET A 1 -15.38 -18.33 70.80
N ASN A 2 -14.49 -17.42 70.36
CA ASN A 2 -14.73 -16.45 69.32
C ASN A 2 -14.08 -16.95 68.02
N PHE A 3 -14.88 -17.40 67.03
CA PHE A 3 -14.41 -17.74 65.70
C PHE A 3 -14.33 -16.46 64.84
N ARG A 4 -13.16 -15.97 64.55
CA ARG A 4 -12.86 -14.91 63.60
C ARG A 4 -12.83 -15.50 62.19
N ARG A 5 -13.83 -15.16 61.36
CA ARG A 5 -13.86 -15.49 59.91
C ARG A 5 -12.94 -14.52 59.16
N TYR A 6 -11.89 -15.05 58.58
CA TYR A 6 -11.02 -14.30 57.64
C TYR A 6 -11.66 -14.39 56.24
N MET A 7 -12.01 -13.24 55.69
CA MET A 7 -12.54 -13.09 54.33
C MET A 7 -11.33 -12.88 53.42
N ILE A 8 -11.01 -13.90 52.57
CA ILE A 8 -9.96 -13.80 51.56
C ILE A 8 -10.55 -13.12 50.33
N VAL A 9 -10.15 -11.87 50.05
CA VAL A 9 -10.49 -11.17 48.84
C VAL A 9 -9.47 -11.57 47.77
N THR A 10 -9.90 -12.38 46.81
CA THR A 10 -9.07 -12.77 45.67
C THR A 10 -9.23 -11.70 44.59
N THR A 11 -8.20 -10.83 44.44
CA THR A 11 -8.15 -9.85 43.36
C THR A 11 -7.72 -10.55 42.08
N ALA A 12 -8.65 -10.74 41.16
CA ALA A 12 -8.35 -11.26 39.82
C ALA A 12 -7.72 -10.13 38.98
N LEU A 13 -6.43 -10.22 38.70
CA LEU A 13 -5.75 -9.37 37.73
C LEU A 13 -6.20 -9.79 36.31
N LEU A 14 -7.02 -8.96 35.67
CA LEU A 14 -7.32 -9.06 34.24
C LEU A 14 -6.12 -8.52 33.45
N LEU A 15 -5.24 -9.41 33.01
CA LEU A 15 -4.24 -9.12 31.99
C LEU A 15 -4.95 -8.92 30.65
N GLY A 16 -5.29 -7.67 30.33
CA GLY A 16 -5.75 -7.27 29.02
C GLY A 16 -4.59 -7.48 28.01
N GLY A 17 -4.68 -8.56 27.23
CA GLY A 17 -3.75 -8.78 26.12
C GLY A 17 -3.92 -7.68 25.09
N PHE A 18 -2.96 -6.78 24.98
CA PHE A 18 -2.82 -5.88 23.84
C PHE A 18 -2.43 -6.75 22.64
N THR A 19 -3.37 -7.01 21.73
CA THR A 19 -3.04 -7.53 20.40
C THR A 19 -2.28 -6.44 19.67
N VAL A 20 -0.97 -6.56 19.60
CA VAL A 20 -0.15 -5.74 18.71
C VAL A 20 -0.56 -6.13 17.30
N ALA A 21 -1.17 -5.22 16.56
CA ALA A 21 -1.44 -5.38 15.15
C ALA A 21 -0.09 -5.55 14.44
N GLN A 22 0.16 -6.73 13.91
CA GLN A 22 1.44 -7.08 13.30
C GLN A 22 1.38 -6.73 11.81
N ALA A 23 2.40 -6.03 11.30
CA ALA A 23 2.55 -5.81 9.87
C ALA A 23 2.77 -7.15 9.16
N ASP A 24 2.19 -7.31 7.98
CA ASP A 24 2.42 -8.51 7.17
C ASP A 24 3.67 -8.32 6.31
N ASP A 25 4.63 -9.20 6.48
CA ASP A 25 5.86 -9.22 5.67
C ASP A 25 5.59 -9.90 4.34
N VAL A 26 5.99 -9.25 3.25
CA VAL A 26 5.81 -9.70 1.88
C VAL A 26 7.17 -9.91 1.23
N SER A 27 7.34 -11.07 0.59
CA SER A 27 8.53 -11.43 -0.18
C SER A 27 8.13 -11.73 -1.62
N MET A 28 8.86 -11.16 -2.58
CA MET A 28 8.66 -11.31 -4.02
C MET A 28 10.00 -11.58 -4.72
N ALA A 29 9.96 -11.98 -6.00
CA ALA A 29 11.14 -12.26 -6.81
C ALA A 29 12.12 -13.21 -6.11
N SER A 30 11.60 -14.35 -5.62
CA SER A 30 12.38 -15.37 -4.90
C SER A 30 13.15 -14.81 -3.69
N GLY A 31 12.65 -13.77 -3.06
CA GLY A 31 13.26 -13.19 -1.86
C GLY A 31 14.17 -11.99 -2.12
N SER A 32 14.30 -11.50 -3.35
CA SER A 32 15.10 -10.29 -3.63
C SER A 32 14.34 -8.98 -3.40
N VAL A 33 13.02 -9.03 -3.26
CA VAL A 33 12.18 -7.86 -2.98
C VAL A 33 11.35 -8.12 -1.73
N HIS A 34 11.54 -7.27 -0.72
CA HIS A 34 10.86 -7.37 0.57
C HIS A 34 10.21 -6.05 0.95
N PHE A 35 9.03 -6.12 1.55
CA PHE A 35 8.38 -4.98 2.18
C PHE A 35 7.35 -5.46 3.20
N SER A 36 6.90 -4.56 4.07
CA SER A 36 5.84 -4.87 5.03
C SER A 36 4.63 -3.97 4.77
N THR A 37 3.44 -4.53 4.90
CA THR A 37 2.19 -3.76 4.81
C THR A 37 1.67 -3.39 6.20
N PRO A 38 0.94 -2.27 6.36
CA PRO A 38 0.15 -2.03 7.55
C PRO A 38 -0.79 -3.20 7.84
N SER A 39 -0.91 -3.59 9.11
CA SER A 39 -1.64 -4.78 9.56
C SER A 39 -3.13 -4.84 9.21
N ASN A 40 -3.73 -3.71 8.87
CA ASN A 40 -5.13 -3.63 8.48
C ASN A 40 -5.34 -3.66 6.96
N TRP A 41 -4.27 -3.79 6.16
CA TRP A 41 -4.39 -3.95 4.72
C TRP A 41 -4.66 -5.41 4.37
N VAL A 42 -5.51 -5.66 3.39
CA VAL A 42 -5.94 -7.00 3.03
C VAL A 42 -5.42 -7.37 1.66
N GLY A 43 -4.63 -8.45 1.56
CA GLY A 43 -4.22 -9.00 0.27
C GLY A 43 -5.44 -9.48 -0.52
N ILE A 44 -5.66 -8.92 -1.72
CA ILE A 44 -6.83 -9.23 -2.56
C ILE A 44 -6.45 -9.86 -3.89
N MET A 45 -5.18 -9.79 -4.29
CA MET A 45 -4.69 -10.41 -5.51
C MET A 45 -3.22 -10.79 -5.36
N GLN A 46 -2.89 -11.97 -5.84
CA GLN A 46 -1.53 -12.46 -5.99
C GLN A 46 -1.41 -13.08 -7.39
N VAL A 47 -0.37 -12.67 -8.11
CA VAL A 47 0.04 -13.27 -9.38
C VAL A 47 1.51 -13.62 -9.23
N ASP A 48 1.85 -14.87 -9.49
CA ASP A 48 3.23 -15.36 -9.47
C ASP A 48 3.76 -15.45 -10.91
N GLY A 49 5.08 -15.39 -11.08
CA GLY A 49 5.75 -15.43 -12.36
C GLY A 49 6.36 -14.09 -12.78
N ASP A 50 6.34 -13.76 -14.09
CA ASP A 50 6.86 -12.49 -14.61
C ASP A 50 5.83 -11.79 -15.49
N PRO A 51 5.29 -10.64 -15.05
CA PRO A 51 5.54 -9.97 -13.79
C PRO A 51 4.89 -10.67 -12.59
N GLU A 52 5.55 -10.62 -11.43
CA GLU A 52 4.95 -10.96 -10.16
C GLU A 52 4.19 -9.76 -9.59
N VAL A 53 2.97 -9.98 -9.05
CA VAL A 53 2.10 -8.89 -8.57
C VAL A 53 1.51 -9.23 -7.22
N ARG A 54 1.48 -8.25 -6.32
CA ARG A 54 0.72 -8.27 -5.06
C ARG A 54 -0.17 -7.04 -5.01
N VAL A 55 -1.45 -7.23 -4.68
CA VAL A 55 -2.42 -6.13 -4.53
C VAL A 55 -3.08 -6.21 -3.17
N PHE A 56 -3.10 -5.08 -2.49
CA PHE A 56 -3.71 -4.93 -1.17
C PHE A 56 -4.85 -3.92 -1.23
N GLN A 57 -5.97 -4.28 -0.64
CA GLN A 57 -7.04 -3.35 -0.34
C GLN A 57 -6.69 -2.59 0.94
N VAL A 58 -6.85 -1.28 0.89
CA VAL A 58 -6.75 -0.41 2.07
C VAL A 58 -8.15 -0.11 2.57
N PRO A 59 -8.50 -0.48 3.82
CA PRO A 59 -9.82 -0.21 4.35
C PRO A 59 -10.15 1.29 4.34
N ASP A 60 -11.28 1.63 3.77
CA ASP A 60 -11.88 2.97 3.82
C ASP A 60 -13.15 2.85 4.68
N PRO A 61 -13.26 3.58 5.80
CA PRO A 61 -14.40 3.49 6.71
C PRO A 61 -15.65 4.21 6.17
N SER A 62 -15.58 4.85 5.00
CA SER A 62 -16.71 5.59 4.43
C SER A 62 -17.76 4.65 3.81
N PRO A 63 -19.04 5.09 3.74
CA PRO A 63 -20.09 4.35 3.05
C PRO A 63 -19.78 4.09 1.57
N SER A 64 -19.06 5.01 0.90
CA SER A 64 -18.66 4.88 -0.50
C SER A 64 -17.59 3.80 -0.74
N ALA A 65 -16.97 3.27 0.31
CA ALA A 65 -15.99 2.17 0.22
C ALA A 65 -16.56 0.89 -0.43
N SER A 66 -17.88 0.71 -0.42
CA SER A 66 -18.53 -0.42 -1.09
C SER A 66 -18.48 -0.34 -2.63
N THR A 67 -18.27 0.86 -3.18
CA THR A 67 -18.25 1.13 -4.63
C THR A 67 -16.90 1.65 -5.12
N THR A 68 -16.00 2.00 -4.21
CA THR A 68 -14.66 2.51 -4.51
C THR A 68 -13.60 1.70 -3.79
N LEU A 69 -12.53 1.34 -4.48
CA LEU A 69 -11.47 0.49 -3.94
C LEU A 69 -10.18 1.29 -3.80
N ALA A 70 -9.84 1.66 -2.57
CA ALA A 70 -8.50 2.14 -2.27
C ALA A 70 -7.54 0.94 -2.23
N ARG A 71 -6.45 0.99 -3.00
CA ARG A 71 -5.55 -0.15 -3.17
C ARG A 71 -4.10 0.26 -3.36
N VAL A 72 -3.23 -0.64 -2.99
CA VAL A 72 -1.80 -0.54 -3.27
C VAL A 72 -1.36 -1.82 -3.97
N SER A 73 -0.61 -1.67 -5.05
CA SER A 73 -0.01 -2.79 -5.76
C SER A 73 1.50 -2.64 -5.84
N VAL A 74 2.20 -3.76 -5.65
CA VAL A 74 3.61 -3.91 -5.96
C VAL A 74 3.72 -4.90 -7.11
N THR A 75 4.43 -4.48 -8.16
CA THR A 75 4.73 -5.30 -9.34
C THR A 75 6.23 -5.41 -9.48
N VAL A 76 6.72 -6.64 -9.64
CA VAL A 76 8.13 -6.92 -9.90
C VAL A 76 8.24 -7.62 -11.24
N LYS A 77 8.99 -7.04 -12.15
CA LYS A 77 9.22 -7.56 -13.50
C LYS A 77 10.71 -7.75 -13.75
N GLN A 78 11.10 -8.90 -14.29
CA GLN A 78 12.47 -9.10 -14.75
C GLN A 78 12.79 -8.15 -15.90
N VAL A 79 13.96 -7.50 -15.83
CA VAL A 79 14.51 -6.64 -16.86
C VAL A 79 16.01 -6.90 -16.97
N THR A 80 16.56 -6.76 -18.16
CA THR A 80 17.97 -7.14 -18.41
C THR A 80 18.94 -6.02 -18.01
N ASN A 81 18.50 -4.78 -18.16
CA ASN A 81 19.37 -3.60 -18.01
C ASN A 81 18.54 -2.34 -17.74
N LEU A 82 19.22 -1.23 -17.54
CA LEU A 82 18.59 0.07 -17.27
C LEU A 82 17.72 0.57 -18.45
N GLN A 83 18.06 0.22 -19.70
CA GLN A 83 17.24 0.61 -20.85
C GLN A 83 15.89 -0.08 -20.80
N ASP A 84 15.85 -1.39 -20.54
CA ASP A 84 14.61 -2.16 -20.41
C ASP A 84 13.75 -1.62 -19.23
N PHE A 85 14.41 -1.19 -18.15
CA PHE A 85 13.73 -0.52 -17.03
C PHE A 85 13.11 0.81 -17.48
N ASN A 86 13.84 1.65 -18.19
CA ASN A 86 13.34 2.94 -18.69
C ASN A 86 12.16 2.73 -19.66
N ASP A 87 12.23 1.71 -20.51
CA ASP A 87 11.15 1.36 -21.43
C ASP A 87 9.91 0.88 -20.68
N TYR A 88 10.10 0.10 -19.60
CA TYR A 88 9.02 -0.33 -18.71
C TYR A 88 8.33 0.87 -18.05
N VAL A 89 9.09 1.79 -17.45
CA VAL A 89 8.57 3.03 -16.84
C VAL A 89 7.86 3.90 -17.87
N GLY A 90 8.49 4.11 -19.02
CA GLY A 90 7.92 4.89 -20.13
C GLY A 90 6.58 4.32 -20.61
N GLY A 91 6.50 3.00 -20.77
CA GLY A 91 5.27 2.30 -21.13
C GLY A 91 4.17 2.42 -20.08
N ALA A 92 4.51 2.34 -18.80
CA ALA A 92 3.56 2.52 -17.70
C ALA A 92 3.01 3.96 -17.67
N VAL A 93 3.87 4.96 -17.78
CA VAL A 93 3.48 6.38 -17.84
C VAL A 93 2.62 6.67 -19.07
N ALA A 94 2.95 6.11 -20.24
CA ALA A 94 2.13 6.25 -21.44
C ALA A 94 0.73 5.68 -21.25
N LYS A 95 0.60 4.52 -20.61
CA LYS A 95 -0.70 3.92 -20.25
C LYS A 95 -1.49 4.79 -19.26
N ALA A 96 -0.82 5.33 -18.24
CA ALA A 96 -1.46 6.22 -17.27
C ALA A 96 -2.06 7.47 -17.94
N LYS A 97 -1.34 8.07 -18.91
CA LYS A 97 -1.83 9.23 -19.69
C LYS A 97 -3.06 8.95 -20.54
N GLN A 98 -3.37 7.69 -20.81
CA GLN A 98 -4.57 7.29 -21.57
C GLN A 98 -5.79 7.07 -20.65
N LEU A 99 -5.63 7.13 -19.34
CA LEU A 99 -6.75 7.02 -18.41
C LEU A 99 -7.72 8.19 -18.60
N LYS A 100 -9.00 7.92 -18.40
CA LYS A 100 -10.04 8.94 -18.51
C LYS A 100 -9.76 10.07 -17.51
N ASP A 101 -9.91 11.32 -17.95
CA ASP A 101 -9.73 12.53 -17.15
C ASP A 101 -8.32 12.62 -16.48
N TYR A 102 -7.29 12.06 -17.14
CA TYR A 102 -5.93 12.12 -16.64
C TYR A 102 -5.46 13.58 -16.46
N GLN A 103 -4.94 13.91 -15.27
CA GLN A 103 -4.31 15.18 -14.97
C GLN A 103 -3.00 14.92 -14.22
N PRO A 104 -1.85 15.41 -14.71
CA PRO A 104 -0.59 15.28 -13.99
C PRO A 104 -0.64 16.09 -12.70
N GLY A 105 -0.13 15.52 -11.61
CA GLY A 105 0.06 16.16 -10.33
C GLY A 105 1.52 16.52 -10.09
N GLN A 106 1.78 17.19 -8.98
CA GLN A 106 3.15 17.46 -8.53
C GLN A 106 3.64 16.33 -7.63
N SER A 107 4.75 15.67 -8.01
CA SER A 107 5.43 14.76 -7.10
C SER A 107 6.12 15.57 -6.00
N ARG A 108 5.99 15.14 -4.76
CA ARG A 108 6.75 15.70 -3.61
C ARG A 108 8.11 15.01 -3.47
N SER A 109 8.35 13.93 -4.22
CA SER A 109 9.61 13.23 -4.25
C SER A 109 10.54 13.89 -5.28
N SER A 110 11.82 14.03 -4.96
CA SER A 110 12.87 14.42 -5.89
C SER A 110 13.24 13.29 -6.86
N ASP A 111 12.70 12.09 -6.68
CA ASP A 111 13.00 10.93 -7.50
C ASP A 111 12.42 11.10 -8.90
N GLN A 112 13.27 10.96 -9.91
CA GLN A 112 12.89 11.08 -11.33
C GLN A 112 11.81 10.06 -11.76
N ASN A 113 11.73 8.92 -11.06
CA ASN A 113 10.78 7.85 -11.33
C ASN A 113 9.59 7.85 -10.36
N SER A 114 9.19 9.02 -9.88
CA SER A 114 8.03 9.22 -9.01
C SER A 114 6.99 10.09 -9.71
N PHE A 115 5.78 9.56 -9.89
CA PHE A 115 4.70 10.19 -10.63
C PHE A 115 3.46 10.30 -9.75
N VAL A 116 2.83 11.47 -9.77
CA VAL A 116 1.53 11.72 -9.13
C VAL A 116 0.59 12.21 -10.21
N TYR A 117 -0.63 11.69 -10.23
CA TYR A 117 -1.67 12.12 -11.17
C TYR A 117 -3.06 11.80 -10.62
N THR A 118 -4.07 12.39 -11.23
CA THR A 118 -5.46 11.99 -11.04
C THR A 118 -6.03 11.45 -12.34
N ALA A 119 -6.98 10.52 -12.22
CA ALA A 119 -7.74 9.97 -13.35
C ALA A 119 -9.05 9.39 -12.83
N SER A 120 -10.03 9.15 -13.71
CA SER A 120 -11.31 8.56 -13.36
C SER A 120 -11.32 7.05 -13.54
N GLU A 121 -11.79 6.32 -12.52
CA GLU A 121 -12.17 4.90 -12.60
C GLU A 121 -13.69 4.78 -12.42
N SER A 122 -14.39 4.25 -13.39
CA SER A 122 -15.86 4.08 -13.34
C SER A 122 -16.61 5.36 -12.94
N GLY A 123 -16.10 6.52 -13.34
CA GLY A 123 -16.69 7.82 -13.02
C GLY A 123 -16.26 8.44 -11.70
N THR A 124 -15.51 7.73 -10.88
CA THR A 124 -14.95 8.25 -9.63
C THR A 124 -13.55 8.76 -9.85
N PRO A 125 -13.21 10.02 -9.45
CA PRO A 125 -11.84 10.53 -9.49
C PRO A 125 -10.95 9.81 -8.48
N TYR A 126 -9.78 9.36 -8.94
CA TYR A 126 -8.74 8.74 -8.13
C TYR A 126 -7.47 9.57 -8.14
N THR A 127 -6.75 9.54 -7.04
CA THR A 127 -5.37 10.01 -6.93
C THR A 127 -4.45 8.80 -6.96
N TYR A 128 -3.45 8.89 -7.84
CA TYR A 128 -2.42 7.88 -8.02
C TYR A 128 -1.08 8.43 -7.60
N ILE A 129 -0.30 7.57 -6.91
CA ILE A 129 1.11 7.78 -6.64
C ILE A 129 1.82 6.55 -7.16
N GLU A 130 2.72 6.73 -8.11
CA GLU A 130 3.53 5.64 -8.67
C GLU A 130 5.01 5.93 -8.48
N ARG A 131 5.76 4.91 -8.09
CA ARG A 131 7.21 4.96 -7.95
C ARG A 131 7.84 3.71 -8.54
N TYR A 132 9.03 3.88 -9.10
CA TYR A 132 9.73 2.82 -9.80
C TYR A 132 11.19 2.77 -9.37
N TRP A 133 11.71 1.56 -9.20
CA TRP A 133 13.11 1.30 -8.89
C TRP A 133 13.66 0.21 -9.79
N PHE A 134 14.94 0.33 -10.14
CA PHE A 134 15.72 -0.73 -10.77
C PHE A 134 16.63 -1.34 -9.71
N HIS A 135 16.45 -2.60 -9.40
CA HIS A 135 17.24 -3.32 -8.40
C HIS A 135 17.42 -4.78 -8.81
N ASP A 136 18.66 -5.28 -8.81
CA ASP A 136 19.02 -6.68 -9.07
C ASP A 136 18.32 -7.30 -10.31
N GLY A 137 18.34 -6.59 -11.43
CA GLY A 137 17.72 -7.08 -12.66
C GLY A 137 16.18 -7.05 -12.64
N HIS A 138 15.59 -6.32 -11.73
CA HIS A 138 14.13 -6.15 -11.63
C HIS A 138 13.72 -4.69 -11.76
N ALA A 139 12.63 -4.47 -12.48
CA ALA A 139 11.84 -3.26 -12.41
C ALA A 139 10.78 -3.45 -11.32
N ILE A 140 10.86 -2.65 -10.28
CA ILE A 140 9.90 -2.69 -9.17
C ILE A 140 8.98 -1.48 -9.32
N GLN A 141 7.68 -1.69 -9.36
CA GLN A 141 6.66 -0.65 -9.38
C GLN A 141 5.82 -0.71 -8.10
N LEU A 142 5.74 0.39 -7.40
CA LEU A 142 4.71 0.63 -6.38
C LEU A 142 3.67 1.57 -6.97
N ARG A 143 2.40 1.15 -6.94
CA ARG A 143 1.26 1.96 -7.34
C ARG A 143 0.25 2.05 -6.22
N CYS A 144 -0.01 3.25 -5.74
CA CYS A 144 -1.00 3.56 -4.72
C CYS A 144 -2.14 4.32 -5.36
N ALA A 145 -3.36 3.82 -5.23
CA ALA A 145 -4.56 4.39 -5.82
C ALA A 145 -5.67 4.53 -4.77
N ARG A 146 -6.16 5.74 -4.57
CA ARG A 146 -7.28 6.01 -3.67
C ARG A 146 -8.27 6.99 -4.28
N PRO A 147 -9.56 6.96 -3.90
CA PRO A 147 -10.50 8.02 -4.26
C PRO A 147 -9.92 9.39 -3.87
N SER A 148 -10.01 10.37 -4.78
CA SER A 148 -9.49 11.72 -4.55
C SER A 148 -10.26 12.47 -3.45
N ALA A 149 -11.56 12.16 -3.33
CA ALA A 149 -12.46 12.70 -2.33
C ALA A 149 -13.17 11.54 -1.62
N SER A 150 -12.53 10.95 -0.61
CA SER A 150 -13.19 9.98 0.27
C SER A 150 -13.97 10.73 1.36
N GLU A 151 -15.18 10.23 1.69
CA GLU A 151 -15.98 10.72 2.83
C GLU A 151 -15.28 10.45 4.17
N ALA A 152 -14.30 9.53 4.23
CA ALA A 152 -13.42 9.33 5.38
C ALA A 152 -12.47 10.53 5.64
N GLY A 153 -12.38 11.46 4.69
CA GLY A 153 -11.74 12.75 4.86
C GLY A 153 -10.21 12.73 4.74
N GLN A 154 -9.63 13.91 5.00
CA GLN A 154 -8.20 14.14 4.78
C GLN A 154 -7.29 13.32 5.71
N GLN A 155 -7.74 13.03 6.93
CA GLN A 155 -6.94 12.24 7.88
C GLN A 155 -6.74 10.80 7.37
N TRP A 156 -7.80 10.19 6.84
CA TRP A 156 -7.70 8.87 6.22
C TRP A 156 -6.77 8.91 4.99
N ALA A 157 -6.95 9.90 4.11
CA ALA A 157 -6.09 10.06 2.94
C ALA A 157 -4.60 10.22 3.33
N ALA A 158 -4.30 10.98 4.37
CA ALA A 158 -2.93 11.14 4.88
C ALA A 158 -2.38 9.83 5.47
N THR A 159 -3.23 9.03 6.14
CA THR A 159 -2.85 7.70 6.65
C THR A 159 -2.56 6.73 5.52
N PHE A 160 -3.39 6.72 4.46
CA PHE A 160 -3.15 5.97 3.24
C PHE A 160 -1.80 6.34 2.61
N ASP A 161 -1.57 7.64 2.37
CA ASP A 161 -0.35 8.15 1.75
C ASP A 161 0.91 7.84 2.59
N LYS A 162 0.79 7.84 3.93
CA LYS A 162 1.86 7.43 4.85
C LYS A 162 2.18 5.93 4.72
N GLY A 163 1.17 5.06 4.66
CA GLY A 163 1.35 3.62 4.45
C GLY A 163 2.04 3.33 3.11
N CYS A 164 1.60 4.01 2.05
CA CYS A 164 2.24 3.95 0.74
C CYS A 164 3.72 4.39 0.80
N SER A 165 4.02 5.49 1.49
CA SER A 165 5.38 6.00 1.65
C SER A 165 6.26 5.06 2.48
N SER A 166 5.70 4.35 3.45
CA SER A 166 6.41 3.34 4.25
C SER A 166 6.88 2.17 3.36
N ILE A 167 6.02 1.65 2.49
CA ILE A 167 6.40 0.61 1.52
C ILE A 167 7.46 1.15 0.57
N ALA A 168 7.29 2.36 0.05
CA ALA A 168 8.25 2.98 -0.86
C ALA A 168 9.64 3.12 -0.25
N SER A 169 9.75 3.43 1.05
CA SER A 169 11.03 3.56 1.72
C SER A 169 11.78 2.23 1.84
N THR A 170 11.07 1.11 1.90
CA THR A 170 11.68 -0.23 1.94
C THR A 170 12.07 -0.70 0.54
N LEU A 171 11.24 -0.44 -0.47
CA LEU A 171 11.52 -0.87 -1.85
C LEU A 171 12.65 -0.06 -2.53
N GLY A 172 12.97 1.12 -2.03
CA GLY A 172 14.00 2.02 -2.56
C GLY A 172 15.40 1.87 -1.94
N THR A 173 15.61 0.84 -1.07
CA THR A 173 16.90 0.61 -0.37
C THR A 173 17.74 -0.46 -1.03
#